data_18875619550dd48120d2c9ac2fcc3f7f
#
_entry.id   18875619550dd48120d2c9ac2fcc3f7f
#
_cell.length_a   1.000
_cell.length_b   1.000
_cell.length_c   1.000
_cell.angle_alpha   90.00
_cell.angle_beta   90.00
_cell.angle_gamma   90.00
#
_symmetry.space_group_name_H-M   'P 1'
#
loop_
_entity.id
_entity.type
_entity.pdbx_description
1 polymer ?
#
loop_
_entity_poly.entity_id
_entity_poly.type
_entity_poly.pdbx_seq_one_letter_code
_entity_poly.pdbx_strand_id
1 'polypeptide(L)'
;MPRLLDLADDFLIIGEVIRLSDNYDLGPGSGPVDLLIFDPREDEAGLGLMVTSGYKAGLVFAVLPAESRFAEKRALSKLWLIENWDKWFVFTYQGGPVPIVDTVILRWNERMTVETCHADRRPA
;
A
#
# COMPACT_ATOMS: atom_id res chain seq x y z
N MET A 1 9.85 -7.43 -7.16
CA MET A 1 9.09 -6.63 -6.19
C MET A 1 10.05 -6.03 -5.19
N PRO A 2 10.27 -4.73 -5.26
CA PRO A 2 11.20 -4.09 -4.35
C PRO A 2 10.64 -3.99 -2.93
N ARG A 3 11.52 -4.01 -1.96
CA ARG A 3 11.10 -3.74 -0.60
C ARG A 3 10.86 -2.25 -0.45
N LEU A 4 9.96 -1.88 0.46
CA LEU A 4 9.64 -0.48 0.67
C LEU A 4 10.91 0.34 0.95
N LEU A 5 11.79 -0.18 1.79
CA LEU A 5 13.00 0.54 2.17
C LEU A 5 14.00 0.69 1.03
N ASP A 6 13.90 -0.17 0.01
CA ASP A 6 14.82 -0.12 -1.14
C ASP A 6 14.23 0.62 -2.33
N LEU A 7 13.04 1.18 -2.19
CA LEU A 7 12.36 1.84 -3.29
C LEU A 7 13.13 3.09 -3.70
N ALA A 8 13.41 3.23 -4.99
CA ALA A 8 14.15 4.38 -5.48
C ALA A 8 13.29 5.65 -5.54
N ASP A 9 11.99 5.48 -5.78
CA ASP A 9 11.10 6.62 -5.88
C ASP A 9 10.76 7.18 -4.50
N ASP A 10 10.46 8.46 -4.45
CA ASP A 10 10.12 9.13 -3.20
C ASP A 10 8.65 9.02 -2.86
N PHE A 11 7.85 8.37 -3.70
CA PHE A 11 6.40 8.32 -3.49
C PHE A 11 5.82 7.03 -4.06
N LEU A 12 4.61 6.71 -3.58
CA LEU A 12 3.81 5.60 -4.10
C LEU A 12 2.51 6.17 -4.63
N ILE A 13 1.92 5.49 -5.62
CA ILE A 13 0.73 6.02 -6.29
C ILE A 13 -0.44 5.07 -6.16
N ILE A 14 -1.62 5.58 -6.50
CA ILE A 14 -2.86 4.81 -6.51
C ILE A 14 -2.67 3.58 -7.38
N GLY A 15 -3.12 2.44 -6.88
CA GLY A 15 -3.02 1.17 -7.60
C GLY A 15 -1.82 0.34 -7.22
N GLU A 16 -0.83 0.93 -6.57
CA GLU A 16 0.29 0.14 -6.06
C GLU A 16 -0.13 -0.56 -4.78
N VAL A 17 0.53 -1.65 -4.46
CA VAL A 17 0.13 -2.51 -3.35
C VAL A 17 1.28 -2.63 -2.36
N ILE A 18 0.97 -2.44 -1.09
CA ILE A 18 1.91 -2.68 0.00
C ILE A 18 1.62 -4.09 0.50
N ARG A 19 2.59 -4.99 0.38
CA ARG A 19 2.42 -6.37 0.84
C ARG A 19 3.15 -6.57 2.15
N LEU A 20 2.39 -6.86 3.20
CA LEU A 20 2.95 -7.19 4.51
C LEU A 20 3.35 -8.66 4.52
N SER A 21 4.36 -9.00 5.32
CA SER A 21 4.90 -10.35 5.30
C SER A 21 4.02 -11.37 6.00
N ASP A 22 3.05 -10.93 6.81
CA ASP A 22 2.14 -11.83 7.52
C ASP A 22 0.76 -11.21 7.50
N ASN A 23 -0.27 -11.93 7.92
CA ASN A 23 -1.64 -11.45 7.81
C ASN A 23 -2.06 -10.49 8.93
N TYR A 24 -1.40 -10.54 10.08
CA TYR A 24 -1.66 -9.62 11.19
C TYR A 24 -3.16 -9.47 11.49
N ASP A 25 -3.90 -10.59 11.48
CA ASP A 25 -5.34 -10.61 11.74
C ASP A 25 -6.19 -10.00 10.64
N LEU A 26 -5.62 -9.71 9.50
CA LEU A 26 -6.38 -9.19 8.35
C LEU A 26 -6.81 -10.31 7.42
N GLY A 27 -6.55 -11.55 7.79
CA GLY A 27 -6.97 -12.69 7.00
C GLY A 27 -6.81 -13.98 7.78
N PRO A 28 -7.31 -15.09 7.28
CA PRO A 28 -7.21 -16.36 7.98
C PRO A 28 -5.82 -16.96 7.82
N GLY A 29 -5.39 -17.69 8.84
CA GLY A 29 -4.12 -18.39 8.78
C GLY A 29 -2.94 -17.47 8.77
N SER A 30 -1.87 -17.90 8.11
CA SER A 30 -0.63 -17.11 8.00
C SER A 30 -0.40 -16.77 6.54
N GLY A 31 0.55 -15.90 6.30
CA GLY A 31 0.91 -15.51 4.95
C GLY A 31 0.73 -14.02 4.74
N PRO A 32 1.11 -13.53 3.58
CA PRO A 32 1.09 -12.09 3.32
C PRO A 32 -0.32 -11.54 3.19
N VAL A 33 -0.47 -10.26 3.49
CA VAL A 33 -1.70 -9.53 3.23
C VAL A 33 -1.35 -8.32 2.39
N ASP A 34 -2.21 -8.04 1.42
CA ASP A 34 -2.00 -6.96 0.47
C ASP A 34 -2.89 -5.78 0.80
N LEU A 35 -2.30 -4.59 0.79
CA LEU A 35 -3.01 -3.34 1.03
C LEU A 35 -2.90 -2.50 -0.23
N LEU A 36 -4.03 -2.29 -0.89
CA LEU A 36 -4.08 -1.50 -2.12
C LEU A 36 -4.15 -0.02 -1.78
N ILE A 37 -3.31 0.78 -2.43
CA ILE A 37 -3.37 2.22 -2.28
C ILE A 37 -4.49 2.72 -3.17
N PHE A 38 -5.47 3.41 -2.59
CA PHE A 38 -6.63 3.91 -3.33
C PHE A 38 -6.91 5.36 -2.96
N ASP A 39 -7.71 6.02 -3.78
CA ASP A 39 -8.09 7.41 -3.54
C ASP A 39 -9.46 7.43 -2.85
N PRO A 40 -9.54 7.82 -1.60
CA PRO A 40 -10.83 7.87 -0.91
C PRO A 40 -11.69 9.06 -1.34
N ARG A 41 -11.16 9.91 -2.19
CA ARG A 41 -11.88 11.08 -2.72
C ARG A 41 -12.23 12.08 -1.62
N GLU A 42 -11.29 12.22 -0.69
CA GLU A 42 -11.42 13.15 0.42
C GLU A 42 -10.35 14.22 0.28
N ASP A 43 -10.75 15.45 -0.01
CA ASP A 43 -9.79 16.51 -0.26
C ASP A 43 -8.91 16.83 0.94
N GLU A 44 -9.42 16.58 2.13
CA GLU A 44 -8.67 16.93 3.34
C GLU A 44 -7.87 15.75 3.89
N ALA A 45 -7.83 14.66 3.18
CA ALA A 45 -7.08 13.49 3.60
C ALA A 45 -6.04 13.10 2.54
N GLY A 46 -5.17 12.16 2.88
CA GLY A 46 -4.28 11.56 1.93
C GLY A 46 -4.94 10.40 1.22
N LEU A 47 -4.15 9.47 0.74
CA LEU A 47 -4.66 8.27 0.11
C LEU A 47 -5.06 7.26 1.18
N GLY A 48 -5.82 6.25 0.79
CA GLY A 48 -6.24 5.21 1.70
C GLY A 48 -5.59 3.88 1.37
N LEU A 49 -5.72 2.95 2.30
CA LEU A 49 -5.20 1.59 2.15
C LEU A 49 -6.37 0.63 2.35
N MET A 50 -6.53 -0.31 1.41
CA MET A 50 -7.63 -1.27 1.43
C MET A 50 -7.06 -2.68 1.40
N VAL A 51 -7.59 -3.56 2.25
CA VAL A 51 -7.20 -4.96 2.26
C VAL A 51 -7.75 -5.60 0.97
N THR A 52 -6.88 -6.26 0.21
CA THR A 52 -7.29 -6.87 -1.05
C THR A 52 -7.02 -8.36 -1.11
N SER A 53 -6.58 -8.97 -0.01
CA SER A 53 -6.36 -10.40 0.02
C SER A 53 -7.01 -11.00 1.27
N GLY A 54 -7.36 -12.27 1.21
CA GLY A 54 -7.97 -12.98 2.32
C GLY A 54 -9.45 -12.63 2.48
N TYR A 55 -10.06 -13.15 3.54
CA TYR A 55 -11.51 -12.99 3.72
C TYR A 55 -11.89 -11.55 4.13
N LYS A 56 -10.93 -10.74 4.54
CA LYS A 56 -11.21 -9.35 4.85
C LYS A 56 -10.98 -8.44 3.65
N ALA A 57 -10.83 -9.00 2.46
CA ALA A 57 -10.66 -8.21 1.25
C ALA A 57 -11.84 -7.25 1.08
N GLY A 58 -11.53 -6.01 0.74
CA GLY A 58 -12.53 -4.96 0.62
C GLY A 58 -12.64 -4.07 1.84
N LEU A 59 -12.03 -4.46 2.96
CA LEU A 59 -12.07 -3.65 4.18
C LEU A 59 -11.07 -2.51 4.06
N VAL A 60 -11.50 -1.30 4.40
CA VAL A 60 -10.59 -0.17 4.43
C VAL A 60 -9.72 -0.29 5.66
N PHE A 61 -8.41 -0.42 5.45
CA PHE A 61 -7.47 -0.53 6.55
C PHE A 61 -7.25 0.82 7.22
N ALA A 62 -7.04 1.86 6.41
CA ALA A 62 -6.80 3.20 6.94
C ALA A 62 -6.99 4.24 5.84
N VAL A 63 -7.37 5.44 6.24
CA VAL A 63 -7.31 6.61 5.37
C VAL A 63 -6.23 7.50 6.00
N LEU A 64 -5.17 7.76 5.26
CA LEU A 64 -4.01 8.43 5.80
C LEU A 64 -4.24 9.95 5.83
N PRO A 65 -3.55 10.67 6.70
CA PRO A 65 -3.79 12.11 6.84
C PRO A 65 -3.21 12.89 5.68
N ALA A 66 -3.63 14.16 5.57
CA ALA A 66 -3.17 15.01 4.48
C ALA A 66 -1.65 15.15 4.45
N GLU A 67 -1.01 15.13 5.60
CA GLU A 67 0.44 15.27 5.66
C GLU A 67 1.18 14.09 5.05
N SER A 68 0.48 12.98 4.77
CA SER A 68 1.11 11.84 4.12
C SER A 68 1.28 12.05 2.61
N ARG A 69 0.71 13.11 2.05
CA ARG A 69 0.81 13.36 0.63
C ARG A 69 2.22 13.78 0.24
N PHE A 70 2.64 13.34 -0.92
CA PHE A 70 3.92 13.74 -1.46
C PHE A 70 3.77 15.05 -2.23
N ALA A 71 4.42 16.12 -1.75
CA ALA A 71 4.41 17.43 -2.42
C ALA A 71 2.97 17.88 -2.76
N GLU A 72 2.05 17.60 -1.86
CA GLU A 72 0.63 17.98 -2.00
C GLU A 72 -0.06 17.34 -3.20
N LYS A 73 0.53 16.32 -3.77
CA LYS A 73 -0.09 15.57 -4.85
C LYS A 73 -0.88 14.40 -4.30
N ARG A 74 -1.70 13.78 -5.16
CA ARG A 74 -2.41 12.56 -4.76
C ARG A 74 -1.46 11.38 -4.86
N ALA A 75 -0.44 11.41 -4.05
CA ALA A 75 0.57 10.35 -3.96
C ALA A 75 0.98 10.23 -2.51
N LEU A 76 1.45 9.05 -2.12
CA LEU A 76 1.83 8.78 -0.73
C LEU A 76 3.33 8.98 -0.60
N SER A 77 3.76 9.83 0.32
CA SER A 77 5.17 10.07 0.56
C SER A 77 5.82 8.86 1.19
N LYS A 78 6.88 8.36 0.57
CA LYS A 78 7.65 7.23 1.11
C LYS A 78 8.27 7.62 2.46
N LEU A 79 8.83 8.81 2.54
CA LEU A 79 9.47 9.27 3.76
C LEU A 79 8.47 9.35 4.90
N TRP A 80 7.30 9.93 4.64
CA TRP A 80 6.26 10.01 5.67
C TRP A 80 5.85 8.61 6.12
N LEU A 81 5.67 7.72 5.16
CA LEU A 81 5.24 6.35 5.46
C LEU A 81 6.26 5.65 6.36
N ILE A 82 7.54 5.78 6.04
CA ILE A 82 8.59 5.15 6.83
C ILE A 82 8.65 5.77 8.23
N GLU A 83 8.57 7.10 8.31
CA GLU A 83 8.67 7.78 9.60
C GLU A 83 7.48 7.52 10.50
N ASN A 84 6.33 7.22 9.93
CA ASN A 84 5.10 7.00 10.70
C ASN A 84 4.66 5.54 10.70
N TRP A 85 5.50 4.65 10.22
CA TRP A 85 5.15 3.23 10.08
C TRP A 85 4.67 2.64 11.39
N ASP A 86 5.42 2.83 12.46
CA ASP A 86 5.09 2.22 13.75
C ASP A 86 3.82 2.78 14.35
N LYS A 87 3.37 3.95 13.87
CA LYS A 87 2.16 4.56 14.37
C LYS A 87 0.93 4.04 13.65
N TRP A 88 1.05 3.73 12.36
CA TRP A 88 -0.08 3.34 11.54
C TRP A 88 -0.20 1.84 11.32
N PHE A 89 0.91 1.10 11.41
CA PHE A 89 0.93 -0.33 11.17
C PHE A 89 1.18 -1.09 12.47
N VAL A 90 0.28 -0.88 13.45
CA VAL A 90 0.34 -1.54 14.75
C VAL A 90 -0.91 -2.38 14.91
N PHE A 91 -0.71 -3.65 15.27
CA PHE A 91 -1.82 -4.55 15.55
C PHE A 91 -1.69 -4.97 17.01
N THR A 92 -2.52 -4.36 17.88
CA THR A 92 -2.42 -4.62 19.32
C THR A 92 -2.56 -6.09 19.65
N TYR A 93 -3.35 -6.80 18.89
CA TYR A 93 -3.53 -8.21 19.10
C TYR A 93 -2.22 -8.97 18.90
N GLN A 94 -1.41 -8.54 17.97
CA GLN A 94 -0.13 -9.17 17.67
C GLN A 94 1.02 -8.62 18.51
N GLY A 95 0.76 -7.63 19.32
CA GLY A 95 1.75 -7.16 20.26
C GLY A 95 2.76 -6.16 19.76
N GLY A 96 2.50 -5.49 18.66
CA GLY A 96 3.43 -4.45 18.27
C GLY A 96 3.36 -4.08 16.79
N PRO A 97 4.30 -3.25 16.34
CA PRO A 97 4.28 -2.80 14.96
C PRO A 97 4.70 -3.90 14.00
N VAL A 98 4.20 -3.79 12.77
CA VAL A 98 4.58 -4.69 11.70
C VAL A 98 6.04 -4.41 11.32
N PRO A 99 6.87 -5.46 11.13
CA PRO A 99 8.25 -5.22 10.70
C PRO A 99 8.29 -4.62 9.31
N ILE A 100 8.87 -3.44 9.19
CA ILE A 100 8.92 -2.75 7.90
C ILE A 100 9.93 -3.38 6.94
N VAL A 101 10.94 -4.05 7.48
CA VAL A 101 12.05 -4.57 6.66
C VAL A 101 11.61 -5.60 5.63
N ASP A 102 10.53 -6.33 5.92
CA ASP A 102 10.05 -7.37 5.02
C ASP A 102 8.88 -6.92 4.15
N THR A 103 8.54 -5.65 4.20
CA THR A 103 7.41 -5.10 3.44
C THR A 103 7.86 -4.84 2.01
N VAL A 104 7.10 -5.34 1.04
CA VAL A 104 7.43 -5.16 -0.38
C VAL A 104 6.31 -4.38 -1.08
N ILE A 105 6.66 -3.79 -2.21
CA ILE A 105 5.73 -2.98 -2.98
C ILE A 105 5.54 -3.62 -4.35
N LEU A 106 4.28 -3.82 -4.74
CA LEU A 106 3.95 -4.29 -6.07
C LEU A 106 3.59 -3.08 -6.91
N ARG A 107 4.31 -2.86 -7.98
CA ARG A 107 4.23 -1.62 -8.74
C ARG A 107 3.60 -1.85 -10.10
N TRP A 108 2.67 -1.00 -10.43
CA TRP A 108 2.00 -1.09 -11.70
C TRP A 108 2.90 -0.81 -12.88
N ASN A 109 3.83 0.13 -12.76
CA ASN A 109 4.66 0.47 -13.91
C ASN A 109 5.54 -0.69 -14.34
N GLU A 110 5.91 -1.58 -13.42
CA GLU A 110 6.66 -2.77 -13.81
C GLU A 110 5.79 -3.70 -14.64
N ARG A 111 4.50 -3.81 -14.31
CA ARG A 111 3.62 -4.65 -15.10
C ARG A 111 3.27 -4.01 -16.42
N MET A 112 3.04 -2.72 -16.41
CA MET A 112 2.64 -2.04 -17.64
C MET A 112 3.73 -2.08 -18.68
N THR A 113 4.96 -2.15 -18.28
CA THR A 113 6.03 -2.31 -19.23
C THR A 113 5.88 -3.59 -20.03
N VAL A 114 5.32 -4.61 -19.41
CA VAL A 114 5.13 -5.88 -20.07
C VAL A 114 3.91 -5.90 -20.93
N GLU A 115 2.85 -5.24 -20.47
CA GLU A 115 1.60 -5.38 -21.16
C GLU A 115 1.27 -4.32 -22.10
N THR A 116 2.12 -3.45 -22.31
CA THR A 116 1.78 -2.39 -23.08
C THR A 116 1.31 -2.77 -24.25
N CYS A 117 0.81 -3.08 -24.25
CA CYS A 117 0.29 -3.28 -25.16
C CYS A 117 -0.95 -3.67 -25.12
N HIS A 118 -1.47 -3.75 -24.61
CA HIS A 118 -2.63 -3.87 -24.49
C HIS A 118 -3.49 -3.43 -24.08
N ALA A 119 -3.31 -3.26 -23.98
CA ALA A 119 -4.05 -2.86 -23.52
C ALA A 119 -4.87 -2.37 -24.01
N ASP A 120 -4.60 -2.31 -24.30
CA ASP A 120 -5.37 -1.98 -24.69
C ASP A 120 -6.11 -2.47 -25.21
N ARG A 121 -5.99 -3.21 -25.14
CA ARG A 121 -6.56 -3.66 -25.38
C ARG A 121 -7.65 -3.78 -25.48
N ARG A 122 -7.77 -3.82 -25.40
CA ARG A 122 -8.59 -3.81 -25.31
C ARG A 122 -9.32 -3.62 -25.84
N PRO A 123 -9.16 -3.98 -26.26
CA PRO A 123 -9.74 -3.78 -26.62
C PRO A 123 -10.32 -3.78 -26.66
N ALA A 124 -10.10 -3.84 -26.66
CA ALA A 124 -10.54 -3.71 -26.52
C ALA A 124 -11.03 -3.68 -26.53
#